data_8ee2daa94a37fee6b9307c636b85963c
#
_entry.id   8ee2daa94a37fee6b9307c636b85963c
#
_cell.length_a   1.000
_cell.length_b   1.000
_cell.length_c   1.000
_cell.angle_alpha   90.00
_cell.angle_beta   90.00
_cell.angle_gamma   90.00
#
_symmetry.space_group_name_H-M   'P 1'
#
loop_
_entity.id
_entity.type
_entity.pdbx_description
1 polymer ?
#
loop_
_entity_poly.entity_id
_entity_poly.type
_entity_poly.pdbx_seq_one_letter_code
_entity_poly.pdbx_strand_id
1 'polypeptide(L)'
;MYKRQDLLDEIKAELPELAHVRQERFVEQYQLSEIDAVTLTENRYLADFFEELVSESGHVKASVSLILSDVLRVLNEQSISIKEFPLSVQRLAELLDLRTSDKVSSSAQQTIFNAMLEQDTSALELADALNVLQVSDTNYMDDLVQQVIEANPDEAQRYREGKKQLMGFFVGQVMKASKGKANPKMANEFVRKYLD
;
A
#
# COMPACT_ATOMS: atom_id res chain seq x y z
N MET A 1 -10.78 -39.30 36.67
CA MET A 1 -11.59 -38.45 35.76
C MET A 1 -10.86 -37.16 35.36
N TYR A 2 -10.07 -36.57 36.24
CA TYR A 2 -9.30 -35.32 35.96
C TYR A 2 -8.23 -35.42 34.87
N LYS A 3 -7.50 -36.50 34.75
CA LYS A 3 -6.43 -36.70 33.74
C LYS A 3 -6.91 -36.61 32.27
N ARG A 4 -8.17 -36.82 32.00
CA ARG A 4 -8.75 -36.80 30.66
C ARG A 4 -9.07 -35.37 30.22
N GLN A 5 -9.40 -34.50 31.19
CA GLN A 5 -9.68 -33.11 30.94
C GLN A 5 -8.40 -32.33 30.69
N ASP A 6 -7.37 -32.57 31.52
CA ASP A 6 -6.06 -31.97 31.37
C ASP A 6 -5.43 -32.31 29.99
N LEU A 7 -5.54 -33.59 29.57
CA LEU A 7 -5.08 -34.02 28.24
C LEU A 7 -5.87 -33.38 27.08
N LEU A 8 -7.17 -33.21 27.25
CA LEU A 8 -8.01 -32.52 26.25
C LEU A 8 -7.65 -31.04 26.14
N ASP A 9 -7.34 -30.39 27.25
CA ASP A 9 -6.94 -28.98 27.29
C ASP A 9 -5.53 -28.79 26.74
N GLU A 10 -4.58 -29.73 26.99
CA GLU A 10 -3.27 -29.78 26.34
C GLU A 10 -3.41 -29.96 24.82
N ILE A 11 -4.21 -30.91 24.36
CA ILE A 11 -4.43 -31.15 22.93
C ILE A 11 -5.10 -29.92 22.27
N LYS A 12 -6.05 -29.26 22.93
CA LYS A 12 -6.67 -28.05 22.41
C LYS A 12 -5.69 -26.89 22.30
N ALA A 13 -4.75 -26.78 23.25
CA ALA A 13 -3.71 -25.76 23.22
C ALA A 13 -2.67 -25.97 22.08
N GLU A 14 -2.46 -27.26 21.69
CA GLU A 14 -1.57 -27.63 20.59
C GLU A 14 -2.23 -27.61 19.21
N LEU A 15 -3.59 -27.61 19.16
CA LEU A 15 -4.30 -27.56 17.89
C LEU A 15 -4.15 -26.19 17.25
N PRO A 16 -3.81 -26.14 15.96
CA PRO A 16 -3.80 -24.86 15.24
C PRO A 16 -5.21 -24.26 15.22
N GLU A 17 -5.26 -22.93 15.28
CA GLU A 17 -6.50 -22.18 15.17
C GLU A 17 -7.30 -22.62 13.93
N LEU A 18 -8.59 -22.94 14.13
CA LEU A 18 -9.45 -23.36 13.03
C LEU A 18 -9.71 -22.20 12.07
N ALA A 19 -9.82 -22.49 10.78
CA ALA A 19 -9.95 -21.49 9.74
C ALA A 19 -11.11 -20.49 9.99
N HIS A 20 -12.28 -20.98 10.41
CA HIS A 20 -13.41 -20.10 10.70
C HIS A 20 -13.21 -19.20 11.93
N VAL A 21 -12.53 -19.70 12.97
CA VAL A 21 -12.20 -18.91 14.17
C VAL A 21 -11.20 -17.80 13.81
N ARG A 22 -10.19 -18.15 13.00
CA ARG A 22 -9.20 -17.20 12.49
C ARG A 22 -9.84 -16.14 11.60
N GLN A 23 -10.81 -16.53 10.78
CA GLN A 23 -11.58 -15.63 9.92
C GLN A 23 -12.37 -14.62 10.76
N GLU A 24 -13.11 -15.06 11.78
CA GLU A 24 -13.84 -14.19 12.70
C GLU A 24 -12.86 -13.25 13.41
N ARG A 25 -11.75 -13.76 13.89
CA ARG A 25 -10.68 -12.95 14.52
C ARG A 25 -10.09 -11.93 13.56
N PHE A 26 -9.89 -12.24 12.31
CA PHE A 26 -9.38 -11.29 11.29
C PHE A 26 -10.37 -10.14 11.05
N VAL A 27 -11.66 -10.44 11.01
CA VAL A 27 -12.70 -9.40 10.92
C VAL A 27 -12.72 -8.51 12.17
N GLU A 28 -12.65 -9.09 13.37
CA GLU A 28 -12.72 -8.34 14.62
C GLU A 28 -11.40 -7.58 14.93
N GLN A 29 -10.27 -8.27 14.87
CA GLN A 29 -8.98 -7.73 15.30
C GLN A 29 -8.39 -6.73 14.29
N TYR A 30 -8.46 -7.07 12.99
CA TYR A 30 -7.86 -6.27 11.93
C TYR A 30 -8.87 -5.40 11.18
N GLN A 31 -10.15 -5.45 11.55
CA GLN A 31 -11.25 -4.70 10.91
C GLN A 31 -11.33 -4.98 9.40
N LEU A 32 -11.11 -6.23 9.00
CA LEU A 32 -11.19 -6.66 7.62
C LEU A 32 -12.64 -6.84 7.17
N SER A 33 -12.87 -6.76 5.86
CA SER A 33 -14.12 -7.25 5.28
C SER A 33 -14.19 -8.78 5.41
N GLU A 34 -15.40 -9.35 5.47
CA GLU A 34 -15.59 -10.80 5.48
C GLU A 34 -14.92 -11.47 4.27
N ILE A 35 -14.99 -10.83 3.10
CA ILE A 35 -14.40 -11.34 1.86
C ILE A 35 -12.86 -11.42 1.97
N ASP A 36 -12.22 -10.36 2.46
CA ASP A 36 -10.77 -10.32 2.64
C ASP A 36 -10.31 -11.35 3.68
N ALA A 37 -11.05 -11.45 4.80
CA ALA A 37 -10.77 -12.43 5.84
C ALA A 37 -10.89 -13.87 5.33
N VAL A 38 -11.92 -14.20 4.55
CA VAL A 38 -12.07 -15.51 3.88
C VAL A 38 -10.86 -15.79 2.99
N THR A 39 -10.53 -14.86 2.09
CA THR A 39 -9.43 -15.04 1.14
C THR A 39 -8.08 -15.25 1.83
N LEU A 40 -7.78 -14.46 2.85
CA LEU A 40 -6.52 -14.54 3.60
C LEU A 40 -6.44 -15.82 4.46
N THR A 41 -7.58 -16.37 4.91
CA THR A 41 -7.62 -17.56 5.76
C THR A 41 -7.90 -18.86 4.99
N GLU A 42 -8.10 -18.80 3.68
CA GLU A 42 -8.27 -19.97 2.82
C GLU A 42 -7.07 -20.94 2.92
N ASN A 43 -5.87 -20.37 3.07
CA ASN A 43 -4.65 -21.11 3.27
C ASN A 43 -4.00 -20.65 4.60
N ARG A 44 -3.72 -21.63 5.51
CA ARG A 44 -3.07 -21.35 6.80
C ARG A 44 -1.78 -20.55 6.64
N TYR A 45 -0.95 -20.92 5.69
CA TYR A 45 0.36 -20.26 5.49
C TYR A 45 0.23 -18.84 4.94
N LEU A 46 -0.81 -18.57 4.15
CA LEU A 46 -1.14 -17.22 3.70
C LEU A 46 -1.60 -16.36 4.89
N ALA A 47 -2.41 -16.94 5.77
CA ALA A 47 -2.86 -16.26 6.97
C ALA A 47 -1.69 -15.97 7.94
N ASP A 48 -0.78 -16.92 8.12
CA ASP A 48 0.45 -16.73 8.93
C ASP A 48 1.31 -15.60 8.32
N PHE A 49 1.52 -15.62 7.02
CA PHE A 49 2.25 -14.59 6.28
C PHE A 49 1.63 -13.19 6.41
N PHE A 50 0.31 -13.10 6.36
CA PHE A 50 -0.39 -11.84 6.57
C PHE A 50 -0.16 -11.30 7.98
N GLU A 51 -0.30 -12.15 9.02
CA GLU A 51 -0.08 -11.72 10.41
C GLU A 51 1.37 -11.29 10.66
N GLU A 52 2.33 -12.00 10.09
CA GLU A 52 3.75 -11.63 10.16
C GLU A 52 4.00 -10.29 9.48
N LEU A 53 3.44 -10.06 8.28
CA LEU A 53 3.58 -8.79 7.56
C LEU A 53 2.92 -7.63 8.31
N VAL A 54 1.78 -7.84 8.92
CA VAL A 54 1.13 -6.82 9.76
C VAL A 54 1.95 -6.53 11.02
N SER A 55 2.51 -7.55 11.64
CA SER A 55 3.36 -7.40 12.84
C SER A 55 4.63 -6.61 12.53
N GLU A 56 5.25 -6.85 11.38
CA GLU A 56 6.48 -6.17 10.96
C GLU A 56 6.23 -4.75 10.46
N SER A 57 5.21 -4.54 9.63
CA SER A 57 4.95 -3.24 9.02
C SER A 57 4.07 -2.29 9.87
N GLY A 58 3.24 -2.84 10.76
CA GLY A 58 2.22 -2.05 11.49
C GLY A 58 1.04 -1.56 10.62
N HIS A 59 0.97 -1.92 9.34
CA HIS A 59 0.05 -1.33 8.36
C HIS A 59 -0.97 -2.34 7.82
N VAL A 60 -2.03 -2.64 8.60
CA VAL A 60 -3.05 -3.64 8.24
C VAL A 60 -3.61 -3.47 6.83
N LYS A 61 -4.20 -2.30 6.52
CA LYS A 61 -4.86 -2.06 5.23
C LYS A 61 -3.91 -2.15 4.03
N ALA A 62 -2.68 -1.66 4.21
CA ALA A 62 -1.67 -1.72 3.16
C ALA A 62 -1.18 -3.14 2.94
N SER A 63 -1.01 -3.94 4.01
CA SER A 63 -0.64 -5.36 3.94
C SER A 63 -1.71 -6.18 3.23
N VAL A 64 -2.99 -5.99 3.58
CA VAL A 64 -4.12 -6.65 2.89
C VAL A 64 -4.08 -6.33 1.39
N SER A 65 -4.01 -5.04 1.05
CA SER A 65 -3.98 -4.59 -0.36
C SER A 65 -2.81 -5.22 -1.12
N LEU A 66 -1.60 -5.20 -0.55
CA LEU A 66 -0.40 -5.77 -1.19
C LEU A 66 -0.53 -7.29 -1.40
N ILE A 67 -1.02 -8.01 -0.39
CA ILE A 67 -1.18 -9.47 -0.49
C ILE A 67 -2.24 -9.82 -1.53
N LEU A 68 -3.42 -9.21 -1.46
CA LEU A 68 -4.54 -9.56 -2.34
C LEU A 68 -4.31 -9.14 -3.80
N SER A 69 -3.57 -8.05 -4.05
CA SER A 69 -3.30 -7.59 -5.43
C SER A 69 -2.02 -8.19 -6.00
N ASP A 70 -0.89 -8.05 -5.31
CA ASP A 70 0.42 -8.31 -5.89
C ASP A 70 0.97 -9.68 -5.53
N VAL A 71 0.89 -10.08 -4.24
CA VAL A 71 1.42 -11.39 -3.81
C VAL A 71 0.60 -12.51 -4.44
N LEU A 72 -0.74 -12.50 -4.32
CA LEU A 72 -1.59 -13.53 -4.89
C LEU A 72 -1.48 -13.59 -6.43
N ARG A 73 -1.28 -12.44 -7.09
CA ARG A 73 -1.01 -12.41 -8.53
C ARG A 73 0.24 -13.22 -8.88
N VAL A 74 1.35 -13.01 -8.17
CA VAL A 74 2.60 -13.74 -8.40
C VAL A 74 2.44 -15.24 -8.11
N LEU A 75 1.78 -15.61 -7.00
CA LEU A 75 1.52 -17.01 -6.67
C LEU A 75 0.75 -17.70 -7.78
N ASN A 76 -0.29 -17.03 -8.33
CA ASN A 76 -1.12 -17.58 -9.39
C ASN A 76 -0.38 -17.65 -10.74
N GLU A 77 0.35 -16.59 -11.12
CA GLU A 77 1.10 -16.54 -12.38
C GLU A 77 2.21 -17.58 -12.43
N GLN A 78 2.90 -17.80 -11.31
CA GLN A 78 4.00 -18.75 -11.22
C GLN A 78 3.56 -20.15 -10.76
N SER A 79 2.29 -20.33 -10.37
CA SER A 79 1.75 -21.58 -9.81
C SER A 79 2.56 -22.07 -8.60
N ILE A 80 2.99 -21.16 -7.74
CA ILE A 80 3.75 -21.46 -6.51
C ILE A 80 2.91 -21.24 -5.26
N SER A 81 3.31 -21.89 -4.16
CA SER A 81 2.72 -21.66 -2.85
C SER A 81 3.35 -20.43 -2.16
N ILE A 82 2.66 -19.88 -1.14
CA ILE A 82 3.20 -18.75 -0.35
C ILE A 82 4.55 -19.09 0.33
N LYS A 83 4.82 -20.35 0.60
CA LYS A 83 6.11 -20.83 1.16
C LYS A 83 7.27 -20.68 0.17
N GLU A 84 6.97 -20.67 -1.11
CA GLU A 84 7.95 -20.57 -2.19
C GLU A 84 8.03 -19.12 -2.72
N PHE A 85 7.26 -18.21 -2.11
CA PHE A 85 7.26 -16.82 -2.49
C PHE A 85 8.63 -16.17 -2.27
N PRO A 86 9.22 -15.51 -3.29
CA PRO A 86 10.62 -15.13 -3.28
C PRO A 86 10.98 -13.95 -2.34
N LEU A 87 9.99 -13.15 -1.92
CA LEU A 87 10.24 -11.98 -1.08
C LEU A 87 9.95 -12.28 0.39
N SER A 88 10.87 -11.91 1.27
CA SER A 88 10.65 -11.98 2.70
C SER A 88 9.67 -10.92 3.20
N VAL A 89 9.06 -11.18 4.35
CA VAL A 89 8.14 -10.26 5.02
C VAL A 89 8.82 -8.92 5.31
N GLN A 90 10.09 -8.92 5.73
CA GLN A 90 10.86 -7.71 6.02
C GLN A 90 10.99 -6.82 4.78
N ARG A 91 11.30 -7.40 3.61
CA ARG A 91 11.40 -6.64 2.35
C ARG A 91 10.05 -6.04 1.93
N LEU A 92 8.96 -6.76 2.15
CA LEU A 92 7.62 -6.23 1.88
C LEU A 92 7.23 -5.14 2.88
N ALA A 93 7.62 -5.26 4.15
CA ALA A 93 7.40 -4.21 5.15
C ALA A 93 8.13 -2.91 4.78
N GLU A 94 9.40 -2.98 4.32
CA GLU A 94 10.13 -1.82 3.79
C GLU A 94 9.37 -1.14 2.64
N LEU A 95 8.83 -1.91 1.71
CA LEU A 95 8.03 -1.38 0.60
C LEU A 95 6.75 -0.69 1.09
N LEU A 96 6.07 -1.28 2.08
CA LEU A 96 4.88 -0.70 2.69
C LEU A 96 5.21 0.60 3.43
N ASP A 97 6.35 0.68 4.11
CA ASP A 97 6.81 1.90 4.77
C ASP A 97 7.05 3.05 3.79
N LEU A 98 7.66 2.76 2.63
CA LEU A 98 7.82 3.75 1.57
C LEU A 98 6.47 4.27 1.06
N ARG A 99 5.48 3.38 0.95
CA ARG A 99 4.15 3.74 0.45
C ARG A 99 3.34 4.51 1.50
N THR A 100 3.35 4.09 2.75
CA THR A 100 2.56 4.70 3.82
C THR A 100 3.16 6.02 4.32
N SER A 101 4.47 6.21 4.16
CA SER A 101 5.15 7.49 4.38
C SER A 101 5.03 8.47 3.20
N ASP A 102 4.20 8.17 2.20
CA ASP A 102 4.02 8.97 0.98
C ASP A 102 5.34 9.24 0.21
N LYS A 103 6.37 8.37 0.37
CA LYS A 103 7.63 8.47 -0.40
C LYS A 103 7.50 7.93 -1.81
N VAL A 104 6.55 7.04 -2.05
CA VAL A 104 6.26 6.48 -3.37
C VAL A 104 4.75 6.46 -3.65
N SER A 105 4.36 6.58 -4.92
CA SER A 105 2.96 6.43 -5.35
C SER A 105 2.54 4.96 -5.39
N SER A 106 1.24 4.68 -5.54
CA SER A 106 0.74 3.31 -5.71
C SER A 106 1.29 2.64 -6.97
N SER A 107 1.43 3.38 -8.07
CA SER A 107 2.04 2.85 -9.30
C SER A 107 3.53 2.60 -9.13
N ALA A 108 4.24 3.47 -8.40
CA ALA A 108 5.64 3.28 -8.07
C ALA A 108 5.85 2.06 -7.17
N GLN A 109 4.99 1.87 -6.16
CA GLN A 109 5.02 0.67 -5.31
C GLN A 109 4.97 -0.62 -6.15
N GLN A 110 4.05 -0.70 -7.12
CA GLN A 110 3.93 -1.86 -8.00
C GLN A 110 5.18 -2.06 -8.86
N THR A 111 5.77 -0.96 -9.37
CA THR A 111 7.01 -1.01 -10.14
C THR A 111 8.17 -1.52 -9.29
N ILE A 112 8.32 -1.01 -8.05
CA ILE A 112 9.34 -1.46 -7.10
C ILE A 112 9.12 -2.92 -6.73
N PHE A 113 7.88 -3.34 -6.42
CA PHE A 113 7.54 -4.72 -6.09
C PHE A 113 7.98 -5.68 -7.20
N ASN A 114 7.69 -5.37 -8.47
CA ASN A 114 8.11 -6.20 -9.58
C ASN A 114 9.65 -6.24 -9.73
N ALA A 115 10.34 -5.13 -9.53
CA ALA A 115 11.80 -5.10 -9.54
C ALA A 115 12.43 -5.90 -8.40
N MET A 116 11.79 -5.91 -7.20
CA MET A 116 12.23 -6.72 -6.06
C MET A 116 12.16 -8.23 -6.33
N LEU A 117 11.27 -8.69 -7.19
CA LEU A 117 11.17 -10.10 -7.59
C LEU A 117 12.38 -10.55 -8.44
N GLU A 118 13.00 -9.62 -9.15
CA GLU A 118 14.12 -9.89 -10.05
C GLU A 118 15.48 -9.58 -9.41
N GLN A 119 15.51 -8.69 -8.40
CA GLN A 119 16.75 -8.16 -7.83
C GLN A 119 16.72 -8.25 -6.29
N ASP A 120 17.79 -8.77 -5.72
CA ASP A 120 17.96 -8.80 -4.26
C ASP A 120 18.54 -7.48 -3.73
N THR A 121 17.76 -6.42 -3.91
CA THR A 121 18.10 -5.03 -3.55
C THR A 121 16.98 -4.47 -2.66
N SER A 122 17.29 -3.54 -1.75
CA SER A 122 16.29 -2.94 -0.86
C SER A 122 15.23 -2.13 -1.64
N ALA A 123 14.02 -2.02 -1.08
CA ALA A 123 12.95 -1.26 -1.71
C ALA A 123 13.32 0.22 -1.92
N LEU A 124 14.08 0.81 -1.00
CA LEU A 124 14.54 2.20 -1.09
C LEU A 124 15.56 2.40 -2.23
N GLU A 125 16.56 1.51 -2.33
CA GLU A 125 17.57 1.58 -3.41
C GLU A 125 16.95 1.38 -4.79
N LEU A 126 15.96 0.47 -4.90
CA LEU A 126 15.20 0.30 -6.14
C LEU A 126 14.34 1.53 -6.45
N ALA A 127 13.72 2.16 -5.45
CA ALA A 127 12.94 3.38 -5.65
C ALA A 127 13.80 4.53 -6.16
N ASP A 128 15.04 4.66 -5.68
CA ASP A 128 16.02 5.66 -6.14
C ASP A 128 16.52 5.33 -7.55
N ALA A 129 16.98 4.10 -7.78
CA ALA A 129 17.47 3.64 -9.08
C ALA A 129 16.42 3.78 -10.20
N LEU A 130 15.16 3.49 -9.91
CA LEU A 130 14.01 3.66 -10.80
C LEU A 130 13.55 5.13 -10.91
N ASN A 131 14.11 6.01 -10.06
CA ASN A 131 13.75 7.44 -10.01
C ASN A 131 12.25 7.69 -9.78
N VAL A 132 11.64 6.89 -8.90
CA VAL A 132 10.20 6.92 -8.58
C VAL A 132 9.90 7.45 -7.18
N LEU A 133 10.92 7.90 -6.44
CA LEU A 133 10.73 8.62 -5.19
C LEU A 133 9.95 9.91 -5.41
N GLN A 134 8.94 10.15 -4.58
CA GLN A 134 8.16 11.38 -4.64
C GLN A 134 8.98 12.54 -4.08
N VAL A 135 8.91 13.67 -4.76
CA VAL A 135 9.49 14.92 -4.29
C VAL A 135 8.50 15.55 -3.32
N SER A 136 8.89 15.64 -2.06
CA SER A 136 8.12 16.31 -1.00
C SER A 136 8.73 17.67 -0.62
N ASP A 137 9.61 18.23 -1.47
CA ASP A 137 10.16 19.56 -1.26
C ASP A 137 9.07 20.62 -1.46
N THR A 138 8.80 21.34 -0.38
CA THR A 138 7.75 22.35 -0.31
C THR A 138 7.99 23.49 -1.30
N ASN A 139 9.24 23.92 -1.49
CA ASN A 139 9.58 25.01 -2.40
C ASN A 139 9.41 24.56 -3.86
N TYR A 140 9.89 23.35 -4.18
CA TYR A 140 9.67 22.77 -5.51
C TYR A 140 8.20 22.63 -5.86
N MET A 141 7.36 22.18 -4.90
CA MET A 141 5.92 22.05 -5.11
C MET A 141 5.23 23.41 -5.27
N ASP A 142 5.65 24.40 -4.49
CA ASP A 142 5.13 25.77 -4.57
C ASP A 142 5.39 26.37 -5.98
N ASP A 143 6.64 26.34 -6.43
CA ASP A 143 7.05 26.82 -7.75
C ASP A 143 6.33 26.09 -8.88
N LEU A 144 6.23 24.77 -8.79
CA LEU A 144 5.58 23.95 -9.81
C LEU A 144 4.08 24.25 -9.93
N VAL A 145 3.39 24.40 -8.80
CA VAL A 145 1.96 24.75 -8.78
C VAL A 145 1.73 26.15 -9.34
N GLN A 146 2.56 27.11 -8.98
CA GLN A 146 2.48 28.48 -9.55
C GLN A 146 2.65 28.45 -11.06
N GLN A 147 3.67 27.78 -11.59
CA GLN A 147 3.88 27.63 -13.02
C GLN A 147 2.68 27.00 -13.75
N VAL A 148 2.08 25.97 -13.14
CA VAL A 148 0.90 25.32 -13.72
C VAL A 148 -0.31 26.26 -13.74
N ILE A 149 -0.53 27.05 -12.69
CA ILE A 149 -1.64 28.02 -12.62
C ILE A 149 -1.42 29.15 -13.63
N GLU A 150 -0.21 29.68 -13.73
CA GLU A 150 0.16 30.74 -14.68
C GLU A 150 0.04 30.28 -16.14
N ALA A 151 0.32 29.01 -16.41
CA ALA A 151 0.15 28.41 -17.72
C ALA A 151 -1.30 28.15 -18.13
N ASN A 152 -2.25 28.22 -17.18
CA ASN A 152 -3.68 27.93 -17.40
C ASN A 152 -4.59 29.03 -16.78
N PRO A 153 -4.46 30.29 -17.21
CA PRO A 153 -5.14 31.43 -16.59
C PRO A 153 -6.66 31.37 -16.73
N ASP A 154 -7.19 30.91 -17.86
CA ASP A 154 -8.61 30.79 -18.12
C ASP A 154 -9.28 29.77 -17.18
N GLU A 155 -8.65 28.63 -16.97
CA GLU A 155 -9.13 27.60 -16.05
C GLU A 155 -9.03 28.08 -14.59
N ALA A 156 -7.98 28.83 -14.24
CA ALA A 156 -7.83 29.42 -12.92
C ALA A 156 -8.94 30.41 -12.62
N GLN A 157 -9.28 31.28 -13.59
CA GLN A 157 -10.41 32.22 -13.44
C GLN A 157 -11.73 31.46 -13.31
N ARG A 158 -12.01 30.49 -14.15
CA ARG A 158 -13.21 29.63 -14.06
C ARG A 158 -13.33 28.90 -12.73
N TYR A 159 -12.22 28.45 -12.15
CA TYR A 159 -12.21 27.85 -10.82
C TYR A 159 -12.64 28.86 -9.75
N ARG A 160 -12.09 30.10 -9.78
CA ARG A 160 -12.45 31.22 -8.88
C ARG A 160 -13.90 31.62 -9.03
N GLU A 161 -14.47 31.55 -10.23
CA GLU A 161 -15.88 31.80 -10.55
C GLU A 161 -16.84 30.69 -10.07
N GLY A 162 -16.31 29.64 -9.40
CA GLY A 162 -17.10 28.60 -8.75
C GLY A 162 -17.05 27.21 -9.42
N LYS A 163 -16.30 27.03 -10.52
CA LYS A 163 -16.12 25.70 -11.15
C LYS A 163 -15.08 24.85 -10.39
N LYS A 164 -15.39 24.51 -9.14
CA LYS A 164 -14.48 23.77 -8.24
C LYS A 164 -14.07 22.38 -8.78
N GLN A 165 -14.77 21.84 -9.77
CA GLN A 165 -14.40 20.59 -10.46
C GLN A 165 -13.04 20.66 -11.18
N LEU A 166 -12.57 21.88 -11.52
CA LEU A 166 -11.26 22.11 -12.14
C LEU A 166 -10.08 21.84 -11.20
N MET A 167 -10.32 21.61 -9.91
CA MET A 167 -9.28 21.14 -8.97
C MET A 167 -8.56 19.90 -9.52
N GLY A 168 -9.31 18.89 -9.97
CA GLY A 168 -8.74 17.67 -10.55
C GLY A 168 -7.90 17.93 -11.81
N PHE A 169 -8.27 18.91 -12.63
CA PHE A 169 -7.49 19.35 -13.78
C PHE A 169 -6.12 19.89 -13.33
N PHE A 170 -6.08 20.84 -12.38
CA PHE A 170 -4.83 21.43 -11.91
C PHE A 170 -3.91 20.38 -11.26
N VAL A 171 -4.45 19.52 -10.39
CA VAL A 171 -3.67 18.42 -9.80
C VAL A 171 -3.12 17.50 -10.90
N GLY A 172 -3.93 17.18 -11.92
CA GLY A 172 -3.48 16.40 -13.07
C GLY A 172 -2.35 17.07 -13.85
N GLN A 173 -2.39 18.38 -14.05
CA GLN A 173 -1.32 19.13 -14.71
C GLN A 173 -0.04 19.18 -13.87
N VAL A 174 -0.14 19.34 -12.54
CA VAL A 174 1.00 19.27 -11.62
C VAL A 174 1.65 17.89 -11.66
N MET A 175 0.84 16.82 -11.62
CA MET A 175 1.32 15.45 -11.74
C MET A 175 2.02 15.20 -13.08
N LYS A 176 1.48 15.73 -14.17
CA LYS A 176 2.10 15.64 -15.50
C LYS A 176 3.43 16.40 -15.57
N ALA A 177 3.46 17.63 -15.07
CA ALA A 177 4.67 18.48 -15.06
C ALA A 177 5.78 17.88 -14.21
N SER A 178 5.45 17.26 -13.07
CA SER A 178 6.39 16.54 -12.21
C SER A 178 6.77 15.14 -12.71
N LYS A 179 6.20 14.69 -13.84
CA LYS A 179 6.35 13.31 -14.35
C LYS A 179 5.94 12.24 -13.32
N GLY A 180 4.91 12.53 -12.54
CA GLY A 180 4.37 11.64 -11.51
C GLY A 180 5.12 11.66 -10.17
N LYS A 181 6.12 12.52 -10.01
CA LYS A 181 6.93 12.62 -8.78
C LYS A 181 6.32 13.53 -7.71
N ALA A 182 5.41 14.43 -8.07
CA ALA A 182 4.71 15.25 -7.10
C ALA A 182 3.84 14.39 -6.17
N ASN A 183 3.79 14.76 -4.88
CA ASN A 183 2.84 14.15 -3.97
C ASN A 183 1.44 14.73 -4.27
N PRO A 184 0.43 13.89 -4.63
CA PRO A 184 -0.90 14.38 -5.00
C PRO A 184 -1.62 15.14 -3.87
N LYS A 185 -1.36 14.77 -2.60
CA LYS A 185 -1.95 15.46 -1.44
C LYS A 185 -1.40 16.88 -1.34
N MET A 186 -0.07 17.02 -1.42
CA MET A 186 0.60 18.32 -1.43
C MET A 186 0.15 19.15 -2.65
N ALA A 187 0.08 18.56 -3.84
CA ALA A 187 -0.42 19.26 -5.04
C ALA A 187 -1.82 19.82 -4.82
N ASN A 188 -2.73 19.04 -4.22
CA ASN A 188 -4.08 19.52 -3.88
C ASN A 188 -4.07 20.70 -2.89
N GLU A 189 -3.24 20.61 -1.84
CA GLU A 189 -3.13 21.67 -0.82
C GLU A 189 -2.58 22.96 -1.42
N PHE A 190 -1.52 22.88 -2.24
CA PHE A 190 -0.93 24.04 -2.88
C PHE A 190 -1.83 24.65 -3.95
N VAL A 191 -2.47 23.84 -4.79
CA VAL A 191 -3.45 24.34 -5.77
C VAL A 191 -4.59 25.07 -5.06
N ARG A 192 -5.10 24.53 -3.96
CA ARG A 192 -6.14 25.19 -3.16
C ARG A 192 -5.64 26.51 -2.57
N LYS A 193 -4.43 26.53 -2.02
CA LYS A 193 -3.80 27.75 -1.46
C LYS A 193 -3.74 28.92 -2.45
N TYR A 194 -3.55 28.63 -3.75
CA TYR A 194 -3.39 29.65 -4.78
C TYR A 194 -4.70 30.00 -5.52
N LEU A 195 -5.69 29.13 -5.51
CA LEU A 195 -6.94 29.35 -6.25
C LEU A 195 -8.13 29.75 -5.36
N ASP A 196 -8.15 29.42 -4.07
CA ASP A 196 -9.16 29.84 -3.10
C ASP A 196 -8.78 31.18 -2.48
#